data_7d92f2509edef51c6089ac7e8b7c7c80
#
_entry.id   7d92f2509edef51c6089ac7e8b7c7c80
#
_cell.length_a   1.000
_cell.length_b   1.000
_cell.length_c   1.000
_cell.angle_alpha   90.00
_cell.angle_beta   90.00
_cell.angle_gamma   90.00
#
_symmetry.space_group_name_H-M   'P 1'
#
loop_
_entity.id
_entity.type
_entity.pdbx_description
1 polymer ?
#
loop_
_entity_poly.entity_id
_entity_poly.type
_entity_poly.pdbx_seq_one_letter_code
_entity_poly.pdbx_strand_id
1 'polypeptide(L)'
;MEEVEPAPLLIRDLAGFLAVALIRRFHCMTFSTSHLPPVNRRRGLFIFLAVAYIGMWVAMSPLLANGYRRGDAREATGALEQVCIAAAMLAPALAAILVVRCVERSGRVRDTLALRWTKPWGRAARACLMAFVVPAGLTAAALVIGTFAGRYPFDGVHWHGLGAWAAAAVLNMLVSLPLFFGEELGWQGYLFPRLARDGDRRSLIRAYAVTGAAFALWHLPTLLMGGQYPGRPWYVSVPAMLVSCLLILPVFTWLRLRSGSVVPAVIGHAFVSSVSVEMVTEFADSKAALDPLHMSMAGWPGWIVTGAFVAFLTLTGRLQPSFYTARNVHHPASIRRP
;
A
#
# COMPACT_ATOMS: atom_id res chain seq x y z
N MET A 1 23.96 -28.73 16.66
CA MET A 1 23.84 -27.32 17.12
C MET A 1 24.45 -26.49 16.02
N GLU A 2 23.61 -26.01 15.09
CA GLU A 2 24.03 -25.11 14.01
C GLU A 2 24.05 -23.69 14.55
N GLU A 3 25.22 -23.03 14.48
CA GLU A 3 25.38 -21.64 14.82
C GLU A 3 24.56 -20.79 13.83
N VAL A 4 23.61 -20.02 14.35
CA VAL A 4 22.86 -19.02 13.58
C VAL A 4 23.79 -17.83 13.37
N GLU A 5 24.31 -17.66 12.16
CA GLU A 5 25.06 -16.47 11.77
C GLU A 5 24.20 -15.20 12.01
N PRO A 6 24.77 -14.14 12.63
CA PRO A 6 24.05 -12.89 12.85
C PRO A 6 23.81 -12.18 11.51
N ALA A 7 22.60 -11.63 11.34
CA ALA A 7 22.19 -10.88 10.17
C ALA A 7 23.20 -9.77 9.83
N PRO A 8 23.50 -9.52 8.54
CA PRO A 8 24.54 -8.59 8.14
C PRO A 8 24.26 -7.16 8.63
N LEU A 9 25.29 -6.50 9.15
CA LEU A 9 25.35 -5.13 9.67
C LEU A 9 24.64 -4.08 8.78
N LEU A 10 24.53 -4.34 7.49
CA LEU A 10 23.88 -3.49 6.48
C LEU A 10 22.40 -3.16 6.78
N ILE A 11 21.66 -4.10 7.41
CA ILE A 11 20.22 -3.93 7.73
C ILE A 11 20.04 -2.98 8.92
N ARG A 12 20.97 -3.01 9.86
CA ARG A 12 20.94 -2.18 11.06
C ARG A 12 21.23 -0.70 10.76
N ASP A 13 22.14 -0.45 9.80
CA ASP A 13 22.49 0.89 9.37
C ASP A 13 21.46 1.50 8.41
N LEU A 14 20.78 0.67 7.59
CA LEU A 14 19.71 1.14 6.70
C LEU A 14 18.47 1.63 7.47
N ALA A 15 18.10 0.93 8.54
CA ALA A 15 17.01 1.35 9.44
C ALA A 15 17.37 2.64 10.19
N GLY A 16 18.63 2.77 10.63
CA GLY A 16 19.17 3.98 11.25
C GLY A 16 19.23 5.15 10.26
N PHE A 17 19.67 4.92 9.02
CA PHE A 17 19.76 5.95 7.98
C PHE A 17 18.38 6.45 7.53
N LEU A 18 17.40 5.54 7.36
CA LEU A 18 16.00 5.90 7.09
C LEU A 18 15.37 6.69 8.23
N ALA A 19 15.66 6.32 9.47
CA ALA A 19 15.19 7.05 10.65
C ALA A 19 15.81 8.46 10.75
N VAL A 20 17.11 8.61 10.46
CA VAL A 20 17.84 9.89 10.53
C VAL A 20 17.49 10.79 9.32
N ALA A 21 17.34 10.25 8.11
CA ALA A 21 16.91 11.01 6.93
C ALA A 21 15.48 11.56 7.06
N LEU A 22 14.58 10.79 7.69
CA LEU A 22 13.24 11.23 8.08
C LEU A 22 13.30 12.40 9.09
N ILE A 23 14.42 12.57 9.82
CA ILE A 23 14.53 13.52 10.93
C ILE A 23 14.90 14.98 10.51
N ARG A 24 15.55 15.25 9.40
CA ARG A 24 16.19 16.56 9.15
C ARG A 24 15.47 17.66 8.36
N ARG A 25 14.32 17.42 7.70
CA ARG A 25 13.76 18.42 6.74
C ARG A 25 12.24 18.68 6.79
N PHE A 26 11.69 19.09 7.92
CA PHE A 26 10.29 19.48 7.95
C PHE A 26 10.07 20.86 8.61
N HIS A 27 9.68 21.86 7.82
CA HIS A 27 9.08 23.12 8.29
C HIS A 27 7.58 23.15 7.97
N CYS A 28 6.84 23.69 8.89
CA CYS A 28 5.38 23.67 9.09
C CYS A 28 4.55 24.30 7.95
N MET A 29 3.41 23.65 7.57
CA MET A 29 2.19 24.31 7.09
C MET A 29 0.95 23.43 7.30
N THR A 30 -0.15 24.06 7.66
CA THR A 30 -1.39 23.50 8.16
C THR A 30 -2.32 22.96 7.07
N PHE A 31 -2.91 21.77 7.30
CA PHE A 31 -4.09 21.28 6.56
C PHE A 31 -5.34 22.05 7.01
N SER A 32 -6.04 22.71 6.08
CA SER A 32 -7.39 23.19 6.32
C SER A 32 -8.36 22.01 6.27
N THR A 33 -8.66 21.43 7.42
CA THR A 33 -9.76 20.48 7.59
C THR A 33 -10.75 21.07 8.57
N SER A 34 -12.05 21.02 8.21
CA SER A 34 -13.19 21.43 9.04
C SER A 34 -13.04 21.01 10.51
N HIS A 35 -13.35 21.92 11.41
CA HIS A 35 -13.21 21.79 12.87
C HIS A 35 -14.13 20.69 13.43
N LEU A 36 -13.63 19.44 13.53
CA LEU A 36 -14.25 18.42 14.36
C LEU A 36 -13.72 18.53 15.79
N PRO A 37 -14.57 18.43 16.83
CA PRO A 37 -14.11 18.34 18.20
C PRO A 37 -13.14 17.17 18.39
N PRO A 38 -12.05 17.34 19.16
CA PRO A 38 -11.01 16.29 19.34
C PRO A 38 -11.56 14.98 19.91
N VAL A 39 -12.65 15.01 20.67
CA VAL A 39 -13.30 13.83 21.24
C VAL A 39 -13.91 12.94 20.14
N ASN A 40 -14.57 13.51 19.15
CA ASN A 40 -15.16 12.74 18.05
C ASN A 40 -14.11 12.09 17.16
N ARG A 41 -12.94 12.72 17.02
CA ARG A 41 -11.83 12.16 16.23
C ARG A 41 -11.26 10.87 16.85
N ARG A 42 -10.95 10.87 18.15
CA ARG A 42 -10.41 9.67 18.84
C ARG A 42 -11.43 8.53 18.80
N ARG A 43 -12.67 8.82 19.07
CA ARG A 43 -13.77 7.85 18.97
C ARG A 43 -13.91 7.32 17.54
N GLY A 44 -13.85 8.18 16.53
CA GLY A 44 -13.90 7.79 15.12
C GLY A 44 -12.75 6.87 14.72
N LEU A 45 -11.51 7.18 15.11
CA LEU A 45 -10.34 6.34 14.83
C LEU A 45 -10.47 4.96 15.50
N PHE A 46 -10.92 4.90 16.74
CA PHE A 46 -11.12 3.63 17.44
C PHE A 46 -12.21 2.78 16.76
N ILE A 47 -13.38 3.37 16.46
CA ILE A 47 -14.47 2.66 15.79
C ILE A 47 -14.06 2.19 14.40
N PHE A 48 -13.32 3.04 13.65
CA PHE A 48 -12.80 2.65 12.34
C PHE A 48 -11.91 1.40 12.43
N LEU A 49 -10.92 1.42 13.31
CA LEU A 49 -10.02 0.28 13.50
C LEU A 49 -10.79 -0.95 13.97
N ALA A 50 -11.66 -0.81 14.97
CA ALA A 50 -12.46 -1.93 15.48
C ALA A 50 -13.31 -2.59 14.37
N VAL A 51 -14.04 -1.79 13.59
CA VAL A 51 -14.90 -2.32 12.51
C VAL A 51 -14.06 -2.94 11.38
N ALA A 52 -12.96 -2.31 10.99
CA ALA A 52 -12.08 -2.84 9.93
C ALA A 52 -11.45 -4.19 10.35
N TYR A 53 -10.96 -4.29 11.59
CA TYR A 53 -10.33 -5.53 12.08
C TYR A 53 -11.36 -6.64 12.36
N ILE A 54 -12.48 -6.33 13.03
CA ILE A 54 -13.56 -7.30 13.23
C ILE A 54 -14.08 -7.79 11.89
N GLY A 55 -14.28 -6.89 10.91
CA GLY A 55 -14.72 -7.25 9.57
C GLY A 55 -13.76 -8.22 8.88
N MET A 56 -12.43 -8.00 9.01
CA MET A 56 -11.41 -8.92 8.49
C MET A 56 -11.49 -10.29 9.15
N TRP A 57 -11.53 -10.36 10.49
CA TRP A 57 -11.63 -11.64 11.22
C TRP A 57 -12.91 -12.40 10.91
N VAL A 58 -14.05 -11.69 10.85
CA VAL A 58 -15.35 -12.30 10.52
C VAL A 58 -15.34 -12.84 9.07
N ALA A 59 -14.83 -12.05 8.11
CA ALA A 59 -14.75 -12.49 6.73
C ALA A 59 -13.83 -13.72 6.53
N MET A 60 -12.73 -13.80 7.30
CA MET A 60 -11.77 -14.92 7.22
C MET A 60 -12.17 -16.13 8.08
N SER A 61 -13.16 -15.99 8.98
CA SER A 61 -13.54 -17.08 9.89
C SER A 61 -13.95 -18.39 9.22
N PRO A 62 -14.62 -18.42 8.03
CA PRO A 62 -14.94 -19.68 7.37
C PRO A 62 -13.70 -20.46 6.92
N LEU A 63 -12.65 -19.75 6.45
CA LEU A 63 -11.39 -20.38 6.05
C LEU A 63 -10.64 -20.92 7.28
N LEU A 64 -10.59 -20.14 8.35
CA LEU A 64 -9.97 -20.57 9.61
C LEU A 64 -10.67 -21.81 10.20
N ALA A 65 -12.01 -21.83 10.20
CA ALA A 65 -12.80 -22.94 10.69
C ALA A 65 -12.59 -24.23 9.87
N ASN A 66 -12.36 -24.08 8.56
CA ASN A 66 -12.07 -25.20 7.65
C ASN A 66 -10.60 -25.64 7.67
N GLY A 67 -9.75 -25.05 8.51
CA GLY A 67 -8.32 -25.37 8.58
C GLY A 67 -7.53 -25.00 7.32
N TYR A 68 -8.04 -24.07 6.53
CA TYR A 68 -7.39 -23.63 5.28
C TYR A 68 -5.93 -23.16 5.54
N ARG A 69 -5.03 -23.59 4.66
CA ARG A 69 -3.61 -23.19 4.64
C ARG A 69 -3.14 -23.08 3.20
N ARG A 70 -2.56 -21.94 2.84
CA ARG A 70 -1.88 -21.78 1.57
C ARG A 70 -0.44 -22.26 1.70
N GLY A 71 -0.09 -23.27 0.91
CA GLY A 71 1.23 -23.91 0.95
C GLY A 71 2.21 -23.40 -0.08
N ASP A 72 1.73 -22.97 -1.25
CA ASP A 72 2.55 -22.55 -2.39
C ASP A 72 2.09 -21.23 -2.99
N ALA A 73 3.04 -20.45 -3.52
CA ALA A 73 2.76 -19.16 -4.17
C ALA A 73 2.01 -19.32 -5.50
N ARG A 74 2.13 -20.47 -6.16
CA ARG A 74 1.44 -20.81 -7.42
C ARG A 74 0.06 -21.45 -7.21
N GLU A 75 -0.32 -21.72 -5.96
CA GLU A 75 -1.61 -22.32 -5.64
C GLU A 75 -2.76 -21.40 -6.06
N ALA A 76 -3.69 -21.95 -6.84
CA ALA A 76 -4.85 -21.20 -7.30
C ALA A 76 -5.82 -20.92 -6.14
N THR A 77 -6.35 -19.72 -6.12
CA THR A 77 -7.32 -19.26 -5.11
C THR A 77 -8.69 -19.89 -5.36
N GLY A 78 -9.21 -20.65 -4.39
CA GLY A 78 -10.55 -21.26 -4.47
C GLY A 78 -11.69 -20.23 -4.38
N ALA A 79 -12.89 -20.61 -4.81
CA ALA A 79 -14.06 -19.71 -4.80
C ALA A 79 -14.39 -19.18 -3.39
N LEU A 80 -14.36 -20.03 -2.37
CA LEU A 80 -14.62 -19.62 -0.98
C LEU A 80 -13.56 -18.62 -0.49
N GLU A 81 -12.30 -18.87 -0.82
CA GLU A 81 -11.20 -17.97 -0.48
C GLU A 81 -11.39 -16.60 -1.14
N GLN A 82 -11.72 -16.57 -2.44
CA GLN A 82 -11.99 -15.32 -3.18
C GLN A 82 -13.13 -14.51 -2.54
N VAL A 83 -14.22 -15.16 -2.15
CA VAL A 83 -15.36 -14.51 -1.49
C VAL A 83 -14.95 -13.96 -0.12
N CYS A 84 -14.22 -14.73 0.69
CA CYS A 84 -13.73 -14.30 2.00
C CYS A 84 -12.77 -13.11 1.88
N ILE A 85 -11.81 -13.16 0.93
CA ILE A 85 -10.88 -12.06 0.65
C ILE A 85 -11.66 -10.81 0.21
N ALA A 86 -12.58 -10.95 -0.75
CA ALA A 86 -13.38 -9.83 -1.24
C ALA A 86 -14.20 -9.16 -0.12
N ALA A 87 -14.84 -9.95 0.75
CA ALA A 87 -15.57 -9.43 1.90
C ALA A 87 -14.66 -8.70 2.89
N ALA A 88 -13.47 -9.25 3.16
CA ALA A 88 -12.48 -8.63 4.03
C ALA A 88 -11.98 -7.30 3.49
N MET A 89 -11.62 -7.23 2.19
CA MET A 89 -11.10 -6.02 1.54
C MET A 89 -12.10 -4.85 1.53
N LEU A 90 -13.41 -5.13 1.61
CA LEU A 90 -14.43 -4.09 1.72
C LEU A 90 -14.62 -3.54 3.15
N ALA A 91 -14.16 -4.26 4.18
CA ALA A 91 -14.36 -3.87 5.57
C ALA A 91 -13.78 -2.48 5.93
N PRO A 92 -12.58 -2.07 5.49
CA PRO A 92 -12.05 -0.73 5.75
C PRO A 92 -12.90 0.39 5.11
N ALA A 93 -13.45 0.19 3.91
CA ALA A 93 -14.35 1.16 3.29
C ALA A 93 -15.65 1.31 4.08
N LEU A 94 -16.27 0.20 4.47
CA LEU A 94 -17.49 0.19 5.29
C LEU A 94 -17.24 0.91 6.61
N ALA A 95 -16.13 0.62 7.28
CA ALA A 95 -15.72 1.29 8.51
C ALA A 95 -15.57 2.81 8.31
N ALA A 96 -14.89 3.24 7.24
CA ALA A 96 -14.69 4.64 6.93
C ALA A 96 -16.01 5.38 6.66
N ILE A 97 -16.89 4.79 5.86
CA ILE A 97 -18.21 5.36 5.53
C ILE A 97 -19.09 5.45 6.79
N LEU A 98 -19.12 4.38 7.59
CA LEU A 98 -19.87 4.32 8.85
C LEU A 98 -19.43 5.45 9.78
N VAL A 99 -18.14 5.60 10.00
CA VAL A 99 -17.60 6.61 10.92
C VAL A 99 -17.87 8.02 10.41
N VAL A 100 -17.63 8.29 9.13
CA VAL A 100 -17.87 9.63 8.55
C VAL A 100 -19.33 10.01 8.63
N ARG A 101 -20.26 9.09 8.38
CA ARG A 101 -21.70 9.36 8.40
C ARG A 101 -22.30 9.42 9.79
N CYS A 102 -21.96 8.45 10.64
CA CYS A 102 -22.69 8.22 11.89
C CYS A 102 -21.97 8.78 13.13
N VAL A 103 -20.63 8.82 13.13
CA VAL A 103 -19.83 9.24 14.29
C VAL A 103 -19.33 10.68 14.15
N GLU A 104 -18.63 10.95 13.07
CA GLU A 104 -18.06 12.30 12.83
C GLU A 104 -19.10 13.28 12.27
N ARG A 105 -20.07 12.76 11.52
CA ARG A 105 -21.10 13.56 10.81
C ARG A 105 -20.49 14.70 10.00
N SER A 106 -19.33 14.44 9.40
CA SER A 106 -18.47 15.42 8.74
C SER A 106 -18.77 15.50 7.26
N GLY A 107 -19.64 16.40 6.85
CA GLY A 107 -19.81 16.77 5.44
C GLY A 107 -20.21 15.62 4.50
N ARG A 108 -19.91 15.81 3.20
CA ARG A 108 -20.17 14.78 2.20
C ARG A 108 -19.07 13.70 2.22
N VAL A 109 -19.44 12.44 2.38
CA VAL A 109 -18.53 11.28 2.36
C VAL A 109 -17.50 11.37 1.23
N ARG A 110 -17.96 11.72 0.02
CA ARG A 110 -17.13 11.84 -1.17
C ARG A 110 -15.98 12.86 -1.00
N ASP A 111 -16.23 13.96 -0.36
CA ASP A 111 -15.24 15.04 -0.17
C ASP A 111 -14.30 14.69 1.00
N THR A 112 -14.88 14.14 2.07
CA THR A 112 -14.17 13.73 3.28
C THR A 112 -13.16 12.59 3.03
N LEU A 113 -13.50 11.66 2.13
CA LEU A 113 -12.67 10.50 1.79
C LEU A 113 -11.85 10.69 0.50
N ALA A 114 -11.74 11.93 -0.01
CA ALA A 114 -10.95 12.27 -1.19
C ALA A 114 -11.32 11.47 -2.45
N LEU A 115 -12.62 11.24 -2.70
CA LEU A 115 -13.14 10.55 -3.89
C LEU A 115 -13.26 11.46 -5.12
N ARG A 116 -13.04 12.75 -4.97
CA ARG A 116 -13.16 13.72 -6.07
C ARG A 116 -11.86 13.80 -6.85
N TRP A 117 -12.01 13.87 -8.17
CA TRP A 117 -10.93 14.31 -9.04
C TRP A 117 -10.75 15.82 -8.89
N THR A 118 -9.54 16.26 -8.65
CA THR A 118 -9.22 17.70 -8.60
C THR A 118 -8.67 18.16 -9.94
N LYS A 119 -9.19 19.30 -10.43
CA LYS A 119 -8.62 19.96 -11.63
C LYS A 119 -7.20 20.46 -11.34
N PRO A 120 -6.30 20.51 -12.31
CA PRO A 120 -6.49 20.16 -13.73
C PRO A 120 -6.39 18.63 -13.97
N TRP A 121 -7.20 18.12 -14.90
CA TRP A 121 -7.29 16.69 -15.25
C TRP A 121 -5.94 16.04 -15.62
N GLY A 122 -5.04 16.81 -16.25
CA GLY A 122 -3.68 16.35 -16.57
C GLY A 122 -2.86 15.96 -15.33
N ARG A 123 -3.16 16.50 -14.14
CA ARG A 123 -2.52 16.07 -12.88
C ARG A 123 -3.03 14.69 -12.46
N ALA A 124 -4.33 14.48 -12.55
CA ALA A 124 -4.95 13.21 -12.25
C ALA A 124 -4.45 12.12 -13.21
N ALA A 125 -4.45 12.39 -14.52
CA ALA A 125 -3.95 11.46 -15.54
C ALA A 125 -2.48 11.08 -15.29
N ARG A 126 -1.61 12.08 -15.02
CA ARG A 126 -0.20 11.79 -14.67
C ARG A 126 -0.05 10.98 -13.39
N ALA A 127 -0.88 11.20 -12.38
CA ALA A 127 -0.84 10.41 -11.15
C ALA A 127 -1.29 8.96 -11.40
N CYS A 128 -2.31 8.74 -12.24
CA CYS A 128 -2.70 7.39 -12.66
C CYS A 128 -1.59 6.72 -13.49
N LEU A 129 -0.96 7.43 -14.43
CA LEU A 129 0.19 6.88 -15.16
C LEU A 129 1.32 6.47 -14.21
N MET A 130 1.64 7.33 -13.23
CA MET A 130 2.66 7.00 -12.20
C MET A 130 2.26 5.80 -11.35
N ALA A 131 0.96 5.57 -11.14
CA ALA A 131 0.46 4.40 -10.42
C ALA A 131 0.68 3.07 -11.15
N PHE A 132 0.95 3.10 -12.46
CA PHE A 132 1.43 1.95 -13.25
C PHE A 132 2.96 1.93 -13.34
N VAL A 133 3.56 3.03 -13.79
CA VAL A 133 4.98 3.08 -14.14
C VAL A 133 5.87 2.87 -12.91
N VAL A 134 5.51 3.46 -11.76
CA VAL A 134 6.36 3.35 -10.56
C VAL A 134 6.34 1.93 -9.99
N PRO A 135 5.19 1.29 -9.71
CA PRO A 135 5.20 -0.09 -9.25
C PRO A 135 5.83 -1.06 -10.26
N ALA A 136 5.60 -0.88 -11.57
CA ALA A 136 6.24 -1.70 -12.59
C ALA A 136 7.78 -1.61 -12.54
N GLY A 137 8.31 -0.39 -12.45
CA GLY A 137 9.76 -0.16 -12.33
C GLY A 137 10.34 -0.73 -11.03
N LEU A 138 9.64 -0.54 -9.91
CA LEU A 138 10.07 -1.10 -8.62
C LEU A 138 10.06 -2.63 -8.64
N THR A 139 9.03 -3.25 -9.24
CA THR A 139 8.94 -4.71 -9.38
C THR A 139 10.07 -5.23 -10.26
N ALA A 140 10.27 -4.64 -11.45
CA ALA A 140 11.36 -5.04 -12.33
C ALA A 140 12.73 -4.94 -11.63
N ALA A 141 12.99 -3.84 -10.92
CA ALA A 141 14.22 -3.66 -10.16
C ALA A 141 14.37 -4.70 -9.02
N ALA A 142 13.27 -5.05 -8.34
CA ALA A 142 13.29 -6.10 -7.31
C ALA A 142 13.61 -7.48 -7.90
N LEU A 143 13.02 -7.82 -9.06
CA LEU A 143 13.33 -9.07 -9.77
C LEU A 143 14.79 -9.13 -10.23
N VAL A 144 15.31 -8.01 -10.75
CA VAL A 144 16.74 -7.90 -11.12
C VAL A 144 17.64 -8.14 -9.91
N ILE A 145 17.38 -7.49 -8.78
CA ILE A 145 18.14 -7.71 -7.54
C ILE A 145 18.05 -9.18 -7.10
N GLY A 146 16.84 -9.75 -7.11
CA GLY A 146 16.63 -11.16 -6.76
C GLY A 146 17.41 -12.13 -7.65
N THR A 147 17.45 -11.84 -8.96
CA THR A 147 18.21 -12.62 -9.95
C THR A 147 19.71 -12.55 -9.68
N PHE A 148 20.28 -11.36 -9.54
CA PHE A 148 21.71 -11.20 -9.25
C PHE A 148 22.13 -11.79 -7.89
N ALA A 149 21.21 -11.83 -6.94
CA ALA A 149 21.43 -12.49 -5.65
C ALA A 149 21.25 -14.02 -5.70
N GLY A 150 20.96 -14.60 -6.86
CA GLY A 150 20.71 -16.04 -7.02
C GLY A 150 19.46 -16.55 -6.29
N ARG A 151 18.50 -15.67 -6.01
CA ARG A 151 17.28 -15.99 -5.28
C ARG A 151 16.02 -16.04 -6.15
N TYR A 152 16.02 -15.35 -7.29
CA TYR A 152 14.94 -15.40 -8.26
C TYR A 152 15.35 -16.24 -9.46
N PRO A 153 14.65 -17.34 -9.77
CA PRO A 153 14.96 -18.24 -10.87
C PRO A 153 14.44 -17.67 -12.20
N PHE A 154 15.08 -16.59 -12.67
CA PHE A 154 14.69 -15.92 -13.92
C PHE A 154 14.91 -16.83 -15.13
N ASP A 155 13.83 -17.10 -15.88
CA ASP A 155 13.84 -17.97 -17.07
C ASP A 155 13.83 -17.19 -18.40
N GLY A 156 13.95 -15.85 -18.33
CA GLY A 156 13.93 -15.01 -19.50
C GLY A 156 12.60 -14.31 -19.74
N VAL A 157 12.53 -13.60 -20.87
CA VAL A 157 11.30 -12.95 -21.36
C VAL A 157 10.79 -13.71 -22.57
N HIS A 158 9.69 -14.42 -22.40
CA HIS A 158 9.03 -15.16 -23.48
C HIS A 158 8.16 -14.21 -24.30
N TRP A 159 8.77 -13.58 -25.34
CA TRP A 159 8.09 -12.58 -26.17
C TRP A 159 6.81 -13.11 -26.85
N HIS A 160 6.79 -14.43 -27.13
CA HIS A 160 5.61 -15.10 -27.66
C HIS A 160 4.59 -15.30 -26.53
N GLY A 161 3.49 -14.57 -26.58
CA GLY A 161 2.47 -14.60 -25.54
C GLY A 161 2.53 -13.46 -24.53
N LEU A 162 3.65 -12.69 -24.43
CA LEU A 162 3.77 -11.57 -23.50
C LEU A 162 2.63 -10.57 -23.58
N GLY A 163 2.16 -10.26 -24.81
CA GLY A 163 1.03 -9.36 -25.02
C GLY A 163 -0.29 -9.90 -24.45
N ALA A 164 -0.54 -11.20 -24.62
CA ALA A 164 -1.73 -11.86 -24.09
C ALA A 164 -1.69 -11.93 -22.56
N TRP A 165 -0.53 -12.31 -22.00
CA TRP A 165 -0.31 -12.28 -20.55
C TRP A 165 -0.50 -10.87 -19.96
N ALA A 166 0.11 -9.85 -20.56
CA ALA A 166 -0.02 -8.47 -20.08
C ALA A 166 -1.48 -7.98 -20.13
N ALA A 167 -2.22 -8.34 -21.20
CA ALA A 167 -3.65 -8.02 -21.30
C ALA A 167 -4.47 -8.73 -20.21
N ALA A 168 -4.19 -10.00 -19.93
CA ALA A 168 -4.84 -10.77 -18.87
C ALA A 168 -4.53 -10.20 -17.48
N ALA A 169 -3.26 -9.87 -17.20
CA ALA A 169 -2.82 -9.27 -15.95
C ALA A 169 -3.50 -7.90 -15.69
N VAL A 170 -3.59 -7.06 -16.74
CA VAL A 170 -4.29 -5.77 -16.64
C VAL A 170 -5.79 -6.00 -16.45
N LEU A 171 -6.41 -6.95 -17.14
CA LEU A 171 -7.83 -7.27 -16.97
C LEU A 171 -8.11 -7.76 -15.54
N ASN A 172 -7.29 -8.67 -15.01
CA ASN A 172 -7.40 -9.16 -13.63
C ASN A 172 -7.28 -8.00 -12.63
N MET A 173 -6.29 -7.11 -12.82
CA MET A 173 -6.16 -5.91 -12.03
C MET A 173 -7.42 -5.03 -12.09
N LEU A 174 -7.99 -4.79 -13.28
CA LEU A 174 -9.20 -3.97 -13.45
C LEU A 174 -10.42 -4.57 -12.74
N VAL A 175 -10.59 -5.90 -12.82
CA VAL A 175 -11.66 -6.62 -12.12
C VAL A 175 -11.48 -6.51 -10.60
N SER A 176 -10.26 -6.49 -10.12
CA SER A 176 -9.93 -6.40 -8.69
C SER A 176 -9.98 -4.97 -8.13
N LEU A 177 -10.02 -3.92 -8.98
CA LEU A 177 -10.02 -2.51 -8.53
C LEU A 177 -11.05 -2.18 -7.46
N PRO A 178 -12.32 -2.69 -7.49
CA PRO A 178 -13.30 -2.42 -6.44
C PRO A 178 -12.87 -2.90 -5.06
N LEU A 179 -12.09 -3.99 -4.98
CA LEU A 179 -11.59 -4.55 -3.74
C LEU A 179 -10.48 -3.66 -3.16
N PHE A 180 -9.50 -3.28 -3.97
CA PHE A 180 -8.44 -2.34 -3.56
C PHE A 180 -8.99 -0.95 -3.25
N PHE A 181 -10.06 -0.54 -3.91
CA PHE A 181 -10.81 0.66 -3.55
C PHE A 181 -11.39 0.55 -2.13
N GLY A 182 -11.87 -0.63 -1.75
CA GLY A 182 -12.34 -0.91 -0.39
C GLY A 182 -11.27 -0.65 0.67
N GLU A 183 -10.05 -1.12 0.43
CA GLU A 183 -8.92 -0.92 1.33
C GLU A 183 -8.44 0.54 1.36
N GLU A 184 -8.14 1.11 0.18
CA GLU A 184 -7.55 2.45 0.12
C GLU A 184 -8.51 3.55 0.59
N LEU A 185 -9.82 3.34 0.49
CA LEU A 185 -10.80 4.25 1.07
C LEU A 185 -10.68 4.32 2.59
N GLY A 186 -10.37 3.20 3.23
CA GLY A 186 -10.09 3.13 4.66
C GLY A 186 -8.74 3.73 5.01
N TRP A 187 -7.69 3.22 4.40
CA TRP A 187 -6.31 3.57 4.79
C TRP A 187 -5.91 4.97 4.33
N GLN A 188 -6.05 5.28 3.04
CA GLN A 188 -5.68 6.56 2.45
C GLN A 188 -6.81 7.60 2.50
N GLY A 189 -8.06 7.18 2.43
CA GLY A 189 -9.21 8.09 2.48
C GLY A 189 -9.54 8.55 3.90
N TYR A 190 -9.47 7.62 4.87
CA TYR A 190 -9.88 7.89 6.25
C TYR A 190 -8.72 7.97 7.24
N LEU A 191 -7.97 6.86 7.47
CA LEU A 191 -7.05 6.74 8.60
C LEU A 191 -5.87 7.72 8.51
N PHE A 192 -5.11 7.66 7.40
CA PHE A 192 -3.93 8.49 7.22
C PHE A 192 -4.22 9.99 7.39
N PRO A 193 -5.25 10.60 6.74
CA PRO A 193 -5.52 12.02 6.89
C PRO A 193 -5.90 12.43 8.31
N ARG A 194 -6.58 11.55 9.08
CA ARG A 194 -6.93 11.84 10.47
C ARG A 194 -5.71 11.86 11.38
N LEU A 195 -4.72 11.03 11.10
CA LEU A 195 -3.46 10.98 11.85
C LEU A 195 -2.50 12.11 11.44
N ALA A 196 -2.50 12.50 10.16
CA ALA A 196 -1.64 13.55 9.59
C ALA A 196 -2.18 14.98 9.75
N ARG A 197 -3.31 15.17 10.46
CA ARG A 197 -4.08 16.41 10.49
C ARG A 197 -3.28 17.64 10.92
N ASP A 198 -2.42 17.49 11.91
CA ASP A 198 -1.71 18.64 12.49
C ASP A 198 -0.61 19.17 11.54
N GLY A 199 -0.29 18.41 10.48
CA GLY A 199 0.62 18.80 9.39
C GLY A 199 2.07 18.98 9.82
N ASP A 200 2.35 18.89 11.12
CA ASP A 200 3.70 18.92 11.65
C ASP A 200 4.43 17.59 11.39
N ARG A 201 5.73 17.62 11.54
CA ARG A 201 6.57 16.47 11.29
C ARG A 201 6.21 15.26 12.15
N ARG A 202 5.90 15.45 13.43
CA ARG A 202 5.56 14.37 14.36
C ARG A 202 4.26 13.69 13.95
N SER A 203 3.24 14.47 13.59
CA SER A 203 1.96 13.94 13.13
C SER A 203 2.09 13.18 11.82
N LEU A 204 2.94 13.64 10.89
CA LEU A 204 3.21 12.94 9.63
C LEU A 204 3.94 11.62 9.85
N ILE A 205 5.02 11.60 10.63
CA ILE A 205 5.75 10.36 10.95
C ILE A 205 4.81 9.37 11.64
N ARG A 206 4.03 9.82 12.62
CA ARG A 206 3.02 9.00 13.30
C ARG A 206 1.97 8.47 12.32
N ALA A 207 1.50 9.30 11.39
CA ALA A 207 0.52 8.89 10.40
C ALA A 207 1.05 7.77 9.51
N TYR A 208 2.27 7.89 9.00
CA TYR A 208 2.91 6.83 8.21
C TYR A 208 3.12 5.55 9.03
N ALA A 209 3.70 5.66 10.23
CA ALA A 209 3.99 4.51 11.06
C ALA A 209 2.71 3.79 11.52
N VAL A 210 1.73 4.53 12.04
CA VAL A 210 0.49 3.93 12.57
C VAL A 210 -0.38 3.38 11.46
N THR A 211 -0.51 4.08 10.31
CA THR A 211 -1.31 3.56 9.19
C THR A 211 -0.64 2.32 8.59
N GLY A 212 0.69 2.34 8.39
CA GLY A 212 1.43 1.19 7.86
C GLY A 212 1.37 -0.02 8.78
N ALA A 213 1.55 0.17 10.09
CA ALA A 213 1.43 -0.88 11.08
C ALA A 213 -0.01 -1.43 11.18
N ALA A 214 -1.02 -0.54 11.20
CA ALA A 214 -2.41 -0.95 11.19
C ALA A 214 -2.75 -1.75 9.93
N PHE A 215 -2.30 -1.31 8.76
CA PHE A 215 -2.51 -2.03 7.51
C PHE A 215 -1.84 -3.41 7.52
N ALA A 216 -0.61 -3.51 8.00
CA ALA A 216 0.09 -4.79 8.12
C ALA A 216 -0.60 -5.76 9.09
N LEU A 217 -0.96 -5.28 10.28
CA LEU A 217 -1.61 -6.11 11.30
C LEU A 217 -3.04 -6.50 10.94
N TRP A 218 -3.70 -5.71 10.09
CA TRP A 218 -5.00 -6.08 9.52
C TRP A 218 -4.94 -7.37 8.70
N HIS A 219 -3.80 -7.67 8.06
CA HIS A 219 -3.57 -8.93 7.34
C HIS A 219 -3.33 -10.14 8.25
N LEU A 220 -3.33 -9.99 9.58
CA LEU A 220 -2.98 -11.09 10.49
C LEU A 220 -3.75 -12.40 10.22
N PRO A 221 -5.08 -12.41 9.97
CA PRO A 221 -5.79 -13.66 9.66
C PRO A 221 -5.24 -14.37 8.42
N THR A 222 -4.97 -13.63 7.33
CA THR A 222 -4.40 -14.23 6.11
C THR A 222 -2.97 -14.70 6.31
N LEU A 223 -2.14 -13.94 7.06
CA LEU A 223 -0.77 -14.33 7.38
C LEU A 223 -0.71 -15.63 8.21
N LEU A 224 -1.65 -15.82 9.14
CA LEU A 224 -1.76 -17.05 9.92
C LEU A 224 -2.13 -18.26 9.04
N MET A 225 -2.77 -18.03 7.90
CA MET A 225 -3.14 -19.04 6.90
C MET A 225 -2.14 -19.17 5.74
N GLY A 226 -0.96 -18.51 5.81
CA GLY A 226 0.06 -18.57 4.78
C GLY A 226 -0.12 -17.60 3.61
N GLY A 227 -1.06 -16.64 3.69
CA GLY A 227 -1.49 -15.76 2.60
C GLY A 227 -0.40 -15.15 1.73
N GLN A 228 0.23 -14.06 2.18
CA GLN A 228 1.24 -13.34 1.39
C GLN A 228 2.62 -14.03 1.38
N TYR A 229 2.86 -14.95 2.31
CA TYR A 229 4.12 -15.68 2.47
C TYR A 229 3.86 -17.18 2.66
N PRO A 230 3.39 -17.89 1.61
CA PRO A 230 3.09 -19.31 1.67
C PRO A 230 4.28 -20.14 2.19
N GLY A 231 4.01 -21.13 3.03
CA GLY A 231 5.05 -21.98 3.62
C GLY A 231 5.89 -21.33 4.72
N ARG A 232 5.74 -20.02 4.98
CA ARG A 232 6.47 -19.33 6.04
C ARG A 232 5.69 -19.30 7.36
N PRO A 233 6.36 -19.49 8.52
CA PRO A 233 5.69 -19.41 9.81
C PRO A 233 5.31 -17.96 10.14
N TRP A 234 4.28 -17.78 10.95
CA TRP A 234 3.72 -16.45 11.28
C TRP A 234 4.75 -15.47 11.88
N TYR A 235 5.71 -15.96 12.66
CA TYR A 235 6.76 -15.13 13.26
C TYR A 235 7.78 -14.60 12.23
N VAL A 236 7.76 -15.10 10.99
CA VAL A 236 8.47 -14.54 9.82
C VAL A 236 7.53 -13.68 8.99
N SER A 237 6.32 -14.18 8.70
CA SER A 237 5.36 -13.51 7.82
C SER A 237 4.87 -12.18 8.39
N VAL A 238 4.59 -12.10 9.70
CA VAL A 238 4.08 -10.88 10.33
C VAL A 238 5.11 -9.74 10.32
N PRO A 239 6.38 -9.94 10.75
CA PRO A 239 7.41 -8.90 10.61
C PRO A 239 7.68 -8.51 9.15
N ALA A 240 7.69 -9.49 8.23
CA ALA A 240 7.89 -9.23 6.82
C ALA A 240 6.78 -8.33 6.25
N MET A 241 5.52 -8.63 6.56
CA MET A 241 4.38 -7.80 6.17
C MET A 241 4.43 -6.41 6.79
N LEU A 242 4.88 -6.30 8.03
CA LEU A 242 5.05 -5.00 8.70
C LEU A 242 6.05 -4.13 7.94
N VAL A 243 7.21 -4.66 7.58
CA VAL A 243 8.21 -3.94 6.78
C VAL A 243 7.65 -3.56 5.42
N SER A 244 6.99 -4.50 4.73
CA SER A 244 6.39 -4.27 3.42
C SER A 244 5.36 -3.13 3.45
N CYS A 245 4.43 -3.15 4.41
CA CYS A 245 3.40 -2.12 4.54
C CYS A 245 3.96 -0.75 4.94
N LEU A 246 4.96 -0.71 5.83
CA LEU A 246 5.63 0.53 6.22
C LEU A 246 6.38 1.19 5.04
N LEU A 247 6.88 0.39 4.10
CA LEU A 247 7.60 0.88 2.93
C LEU A 247 6.66 1.24 1.77
N ILE A 248 5.62 0.43 1.51
CA ILE A 248 4.74 0.68 0.36
C ILE A 248 3.69 1.77 0.62
N LEU A 249 3.22 1.93 1.85
CA LEU A 249 2.22 2.94 2.21
C LEU A 249 2.63 4.37 1.81
N PRO A 250 3.87 4.83 2.03
CA PRO A 250 4.33 6.14 1.55
C PRO A 250 4.21 6.32 0.03
N VAL A 251 4.36 5.25 -0.77
CA VAL A 251 4.20 5.29 -2.22
C VAL A 251 2.72 5.55 -2.57
N PHE A 252 1.79 4.84 -1.95
CA PHE A 252 0.35 5.06 -2.14
C PHE A 252 -0.08 6.44 -1.66
N THR A 253 0.44 6.89 -0.51
CA THR A 253 0.21 8.25 0.00
C THR A 253 0.73 9.32 -0.97
N TRP A 254 1.91 9.13 -1.55
CA TRP A 254 2.46 10.05 -2.55
C TRP A 254 1.56 10.16 -3.79
N LEU A 255 1.04 9.04 -4.30
CA LEU A 255 0.09 9.03 -5.42
C LEU A 255 -1.19 9.81 -5.09
N ARG A 256 -1.72 9.61 -3.87
CA ARG A 256 -2.87 10.36 -3.35
C ARG A 256 -2.60 11.86 -3.22
N LEU A 257 -1.49 12.25 -2.59
CA LEU A 257 -1.11 13.65 -2.40
C LEU A 257 -0.91 14.37 -3.73
N ARG A 258 -0.31 13.68 -4.70
CA ARG A 258 -0.04 14.21 -6.04
C ARG A 258 -1.32 14.52 -6.82
N SER A 259 -2.37 13.72 -6.63
CA SER A 259 -3.64 13.84 -7.35
C SER A 259 -4.72 14.59 -6.57
N GLY A 260 -4.64 14.59 -5.24
CA GLY A 260 -5.72 15.01 -4.37
C GLY A 260 -6.88 14.02 -4.27
N SER A 261 -6.72 12.80 -4.84
CA SER A 261 -7.73 11.73 -4.86
C SER A 261 -7.13 10.40 -4.43
N VAL A 262 -7.93 9.50 -3.86
CA VAL A 262 -7.50 8.14 -3.50
C VAL A 262 -7.32 7.26 -4.73
N VAL A 263 -7.92 7.58 -5.87
CA VAL A 263 -7.97 6.71 -7.06
C VAL A 263 -6.58 6.29 -7.57
N PRO A 264 -5.56 7.16 -7.71
CA PRO A 264 -4.23 6.69 -8.09
C PRO A 264 -3.57 5.78 -7.05
N ALA A 265 -3.88 5.93 -5.76
CA ALA A 265 -3.42 4.98 -4.74
C ALA A 265 -4.08 3.61 -4.94
N VAL A 266 -5.38 3.56 -5.22
CA VAL A 266 -6.11 2.32 -5.58
C VAL A 266 -5.46 1.62 -6.77
N ILE A 267 -5.17 2.36 -7.85
CA ILE A 267 -4.52 1.80 -9.05
C ILE A 267 -3.13 1.25 -8.70
N GLY A 268 -2.32 2.01 -7.97
CA GLY A 268 -0.97 1.58 -7.57
C GLY A 268 -1.00 0.36 -6.66
N HIS A 269 -1.95 0.28 -5.73
CA HIS A 269 -2.14 -0.87 -4.87
C HIS A 269 -2.60 -2.10 -5.68
N ALA A 270 -3.60 -1.96 -6.54
CA ALA A 270 -4.05 -3.03 -7.42
C ALA A 270 -2.90 -3.55 -8.30
N PHE A 271 -2.05 -2.67 -8.83
CA PHE A 271 -0.87 -3.08 -9.59
C PHE A 271 0.09 -3.92 -8.74
N VAL A 272 0.45 -3.46 -7.54
CA VAL A 272 1.38 -4.18 -6.65
C VAL A 272 0.84 -5.54 -6.24
N SER A 273 -0.45 -5.64 -5.98
CA SER A 273 -1.05 -6.87 -5.45
C SER A 273 -1.59 -7.83 -6.52
N SER A 274 -1.66 -7.40 -7.79
CA SER A 274 -2.05 -8.23 -8.93
C SER A 274 -0.89 -8.37 -9.90
N VAL A 275 -0.63 -7.35 -10.71
CA VAL A 275 0.36 -7.42 -11.81
C VAL A 275 1.77 -7.73 -11.32
N SER A 276 2.22 -7.11 -10.21
CA SER A 276 3.56 -7.40 -9.67
C SER A 276 3.71 -8.84 -9.17
N VAL A 277 2.64 -9.42 -8.62
CA VAL A 277 2.62 -10.82 -8.21
C VAL A 277 2.68 -11.74 -9.42
N GLU A 278 1.91 -11.44 -10.46
CA GLU A 278 1.93 -12.20 -11.72
C GLU A 278 3.28 -12.08 -12.44
N MET A 279 3.96 -10.93 -12.39
CA MET A 279 5.32 -10.79 -12.92
C MET A 279 6.33 -11.74 -12.26
N VAL A 280 6.19 -11.98 -10.95
CA VAL A 280 7.06 -12.93 -10.24
C VAL A 280 6.89 -14.35 -10.76
N THR A 281 5.67 -14.75 -11.10
CA THR A 281 5.38 -16.11 -11.61
C THR A 281 5.68 -16.25 -13.09
N GLU A 282 5.41 -15.23 -13.89
CA GLU A 282 5.56 -15.25 -15.36
C GLU A 282 7.00 -15.35 -15.81
N PHE A 283 7.91 -14.60 -15.17
CA PHE A 283 9.30 -14.56 -15.58
C PHE A 283 10.21 -15.55 -14.85
N ALA A 284 9.64 -16.41 -13.99
CA ALA A 284 10.38 -17.44 -13.28
C ALA A 284 10.26 -18.79 -13.97
N ASP A 285 11.29 -19.61 -13.86
CA ASP A 285 11.23 -21.03 -14.23
C ASP A 285 9.97 -21.68 -13.64
N SER A 286 9.18 -22.28 -14.52
CA SER A 286 7.88 -22.88 -14.19
C SER A 286 7.97 -24.01 -13.14
N LYS A 287 9.13 -24.65 -13.01
CA LYS A 287 9.39 -25.75 -12.07
C LYS A 287 9.99 -25.28 -10.76
N ALA A 288 10.45 -24.03 -10.68
CA ALA A 288 11.09 -23.52 -9.49
C ALA A 288 10.06 -23.19 -8.39
N ALA A 289 10.39 -23.49 -7.15
CA ALA A 289 9.65 -23.03 -6.00
C ALA A 289 9.81 -21.51 -5.85
N LEU A 290 8.70 -20.81 -5.62
CA LEU A 290 8.68 -19.36 -5.45
C LEU A 290 8.50 -18.99 -3.97
N ASP A 291 9.46 -18.23 -3.46
CA ASP A 291 9.38 -17.66 -2.11
C ASP A 291 9.22 -16.15 -2.17
N PRO A 292 8.02 -15.60 -1.91
CA PRO A 292 7.77 -14.17 -2.00
C PRO A 292 8.70 -13.31 -1.14
N LEU A 293 9.22 -13.85 -0.02
CA LEU A 293 10.15 -13.13 0.85
C LEU A 293 11.49 -12.80 0.15
N HIS A 294 11.88 -13.60 -0.84
CA HIS A 294 13.15 -13.47 -1.56
C HIS A 294 12.99 -12.95 -3.00
N MET A 295 11.77 -12.87 -3.52
CA MET A 295 11.53 -12.69 -4.95
C MET A 295 10.53 -11.58 -5.30
N SER A 296 9.80 -11.00 -4.33
CA SER A 296 8.69 -10.10 -4.63
C SER A 296 8.87 -8.70 -4.08
N MET A 297 7.93 -7.82 -4.40
CA MET A 297 7.80 -6.48 -3.80
C MET A 297 7.56 -6.54 -2.29
N ALA A 298 6.95 -7.61 -1.78
CA ALA A 298 6.74 -7.85 -0.35
C ALA A 298 7.92 -8.55 0.34
N GLY A 299 9.03 -8.78 -0.38
CA GLY A 299 10.25 -9.37 0.14
C GLY A 299 11.41 -8.39 0.19
N TRP A 300 12.58 -8.86 0.66
CA TRP A 300 13.75 -8.00 0.86
C TRP A 300 14.24 -7.30 -0.42
N PRO A 301 14.15 -7.87 -1.65
CA PRO A 301 14.51 -7.11 -2.87
C PRO A 301 13.58 -5.92 -3.08
N GLY A 302 12.26 -6.13 -2.88
CA GLY A 302 11.27 -5.08 -2.93
C GLY A 302 11.46 -4.03 -1.84
N TRP A 303 11.88 -4.44 -0.63
CA TRP A 303 12.16 -3.48 0.45
C TRP A 303 13.34 -2.55 0.13
N ILE A 304 14.38 -3.07 -0.52
CA ILE A 304 15.53 -2.25 -0.95
C ILE A 304 15.07 -1.18 -1.94
N VAL A 305 14.39 -1.58 -3.02
CA VAL A 305 14.00 -0.65 -4.08
C VAL A 305 12.91 0.33 -3.63
N THR A 306 11.92 -0.16 -2.86
CA THR A 306 10.86 0.70 -2.32
C THR A 306 11.42 1.64 -1.26
N GLY A 307 12.32 1.17 -0.40
CA GLY A 307 13.01 1.98 0.60
C GLY A 307 13.84 3.09 -0.04
N ALA A 308 14.59 2.79 -1.10
CA ALA A 308 15.33 3.79 -1.87
C ALA A 308 14.38 4.83 -2.51
N PHE A 309 13.26 4.39 -3.07
CA PHE A 309 12.26 5.31 -3.65
C PHE A 309 11.59 6.18 -2.57
N VAL A 310 11.24 5.61 -1.41
CA VAL A 310 10.68 6.36 -0.27
C VAL A 310 11.70 7.36 0.27
N ALA A 311 12.98 6.99 0.36
CA ALA A 311 14.05 7.91 0.73
C ALA A 311 14.14 9.08 -0.26
N PHE A 312 14.10 8.81 -1.56
CA PHE A 312 14.03 9.85 -2.60
C PHE A 312 12.83 10.78 -2.43
N LEU A 313 11.63 10.23 -2.22
CA LEU A 313 10.41 11.02 -1.99
C LEU A 313 10.52 11.90 -0.73
N THR A 314 11.15 11.36 0.32
CA THR A 314 11.37 12.06 1.59
C THR A 314 12.37 13.20 1.43
N LEU A 315 13.52 12.93 0.83
CA LEU A 315 14.58 13.91 0.59
C LEU A 315 14.13 15.06 -0.32
N THR A 316 13.25 14.77 -1.29
CA THR A 316 12.67 15.76 -2.19
C THR A 316 11.42 16.46 -1.63
N GLY A 317 10.99 16.14 -0.39
CA GLY A 317 9.82 16.72 0.27
C GLY A 317 8.47 16.28 -0.31
N ARG A 318 8.45 15.29 -1.23
CA ARG A 318 7.24 14.89 -1.96
C ARG A 318 6.22 14.09 -1.12
N LEU A 319 6.59 13.69 0.08
CA LEU A 319 5.68 13.08 1.05
C LEU A 319 4.96 14.12 1.93
N GLN A 320 5.25 15.42 1.73
CA GLN A 320 4.61 16.50 2.46
C GLN A 320 3.42 17.07 1.66
N PRO A 321 2.25 17.25 2.28
CA PRO A 321 1.11 17.89 1.62
C PRO A 321 1.39 19.31 1.16
N SER A 322 2.18 20.07 1.92
CA SER A 322 2.62 21.43 1.59
C SER A 322 3.32 21.54 0.24
N PHE A 323 4.05 20.50 -0.17
CA PHE A 323 4.70 20.47 -1.49
C PHE A 323 3.73 20.66 -2.65
N TYR A 324 2.50 20.14 -2.52
CA TYR A 324 1.47 20.21 -3.56
C TYR A 324 0.59 21.45 -3.46
N THR A 325 0.38 21.99 -2.26
CA THR A 325 -0.39 23.23 -2.05
C THR A 325 0.38 24.46 -2.51
N ALA A 326 1.67 24.56 -2.23
CA ALA A 326 2.52 25.66 -2.65
C ALA A 326 2.58 25.80 -4.20
N ARG A 327 2.62 24.69 -4.94
CA ARG A 327 2.63 24.70 -6.42
C ARG A 327 1.31 25.17 -7.04
N ASN A 328 0.21 25.14 -6.31
CA ASN A 328 -1.09 25.62 -6.79
C ASN A 328 -1.22 27.14 -6.68
N VAL A 329 -0.48 27.78 -5.76
CA VAL A 329 -0.48 29.25 -5.58
C VAL A 329 0.33 29.94 -6.69
N HIS A 330 1.36 29.29 -7.25
CA HIS A 330 2.20 29.86 -8.29
C HIS A 330 1.71 29.68 -9.74
N HIS A 331 0.51 29.14 -9.94
CA HIS A 331 -0.21 29.16 -11.22
C HIS A 331 -1.57 29.83 -11.04
N PRO A 332 -1.65 31.14 -10.86
CA PRO A 332 -2.90 31.82 -11.06
C PRO A 332 -3.29 31.61 -12.53
N ALA A 333 -4.46 31.02 -12.75
CA ALA A 333 -5.07 30.99 -14.06
C ALA A 333 -5.03 32.45 -14.57
N SER A 334 -4.36 32.66 -15.71
CA SER A 334 -4.35 33.95 -16.38
C SER A 334 -5.78 34.46 -16.44
N ILE A 335 -6.06 35.52 -15.66
CA ILE A 335 -7.31 36.25 -15.70
C ILE A 335 -7.38 36.80 -17.12
N ARG A 336 -8.13 36.15 -18.01
CA ARG A 336 -8.63 36.81 -19.21
C ARG A 336 -9.56 37.87 -18.71
N ARG A 337 -9.06 39.12 -18.70
CA ARG A 337 -9.97 40.29 -18.59
C ARG A 337 -10.81 40.37 -19.87
N PRO A 338 -12.04 40.85 -19.78
CA PRO A 338 -12.99 40.96 -20.88
C PRO A 338 -12.51 41.92 -21.96
#